data_5008eedd45c45332faa46b017e4fdc0d
#
_entry.id   5008eedd45c45332faa46b017e4fdc0d
#
_cell.length_a   1.000
_cell.length_b   1.000
_cell.length_c   1.000
_cell.angle_alpha   90.00
_cell.angle_beta   90.00
_cell.angle_gamma   90.00
#
_symmetry.space_group_name_H-M   'P 1'
#
loop_
_entity.id
_entity.type
_entity.pdbx_description
1 polymer ?
#
loop_
_entity_poly.entity_id
_entity_poly.type
_entity_poly.pdbx_seq_one_letter_code
_entity_poly.pdbx_strand_id
1 'polypeptide(L)'
;GRDAFYKGSIARRMANYFEGMDGGLEYRDFSEHEGEWVEPGSVNYRGYDLYELPPNGQGYAALQMLSILKNVDLKQWSRSSAEVFHYMVEAKRLAFEDIARYYADPAFADIPLSGLLSDEYGRQRFAEIDPKQASPAFGPGEPKLEGEGDTTYLTVADESGMMVSLIQSNYRGMGSGMVADGTGFMFQDRGELFSLDPEHPNAYEPGKRPFHTIIPAFLMKDGEPIMSFGLMGGGMQPQGHVQILVNMLDYGMNIQEAGDAARFLHDGGREPTGVHGDPLGTLYLEPGVPEETVQRLRGMGHNVEIDPRGVRFGGYQAIMRDKEKGSYAGATEMRKDGTVAAY
;
A
#
# COMPACT_ATOMS: atom_id res chain seq x y z
N GLY A 1 -9.09 -13.43 -25.05
CA GLY A 1 -9.58 -13.14 -23.73
C GLY A 1 -8.95 -14.06 -22.69
N ARG A 2 -9.50 -14.09 -21.48
CA ARG A 2 -8.99 -14.82 -20.29
C ARG A 2 -8.59 -16.28 -20.58
N ASP A 3 -9.46 -17.04 -21.24
CA ASP A 3 -9.21 -18.47 -21.51
C ASP A 3 -8.06 -18.72 -22.47
N ALA A 4 -7.75 -17.79 -23.38
CA ALA A 4 -6.57 -17.91 -24.24
C ALA A 4 -5.27 -17.84 -23.42
N PHE A 5 -5.25 -17.02 -22.36
CA PHE A 5 -4.13 -16.86 -21.44
C PHE A 5 -4.05 -18.05 -20.47
N TYR A 6 -5.11 -18.33 -19.73
CA TYR A 6 -5.09 -19.28 -18.61
C TYR A 6 -5.30 -20.75 -19.01
N LYS A 7 -6.03 -21.02 -20.11
CA LYS A 7 -6.39 -22.39 -20.55
C LYS A 7 -5.89 -22.72 -21.97
N GLY A 8 -5.40 -21.72 -22.71
CA GLY A 8 -5.01 -21.86 -24.10
C GLY A 8 -3.52 -22.17 -24.30
N SER A 9 -3.02 -21.77 -25.47
CA SER A 9 -1.64 -22.01 -25.87
C SER A 9 -0.61 -21.24 -25.01
N ILE A 10 -1.00 -20.09 -24.45
CA ILE A 10 -0.13 -19.30 -23.57
C ILE A 10 0.15 -20.08 -22.29
N ALA A 11 -0.91 -20.58 -21.60
CA ALA A 11 -0.75 -21.41 -20.41
C ALA A 11 0.13 -22.63 -20.63
N ARG A 12 -0.03 -23.31 -21.78
CA ARG A 12 0.81 -24.47 -22.12
C ARG A 12 2.27 -24.10 -22.33
N ARG A 13 2.55 -22.95 -22.97
CA ARG A 13 3.92 -22.46 -23.13
C ARG A 13 4.56 -22.12 -21.79
N MET A 14 3.81 -21.47 -20.89
CA MET A 14 4.28 -21.17 -19.54
C MET A 14 4.60 -22.45 -18.76
N ALA A 15 3.69 -23.42 -18.75
CA ALA A 15 3.90 -24.71 -18.07
C ALA A 15 5.13 -25.45 -18.62
N ASN A 16 5.25 -25.58 -19.94
CA ASN A 16 6.41 -26.24 -20.57
C ASN A 16 7.73 -25.51 -20.26
N TYR A 17 7.71 -24.18 -20.15
CA TYR A 17 8.87 -23.40 -19.75
C TYR A 17 9.33 -23.74 -18.33
N PHE A 18 8.41 -23.81 -17.38
CA PHE A 18 8.73 -24.20 -16.00
C PHE A 18 9.15 -25.67 -15.89
N GLU A 19 8.51 -26.59 -16.62
CA GLU A 19 8.92 -28.00 -16.68
C GLU A 19 10.36 -28.12 -17.18
N GLY A 20 10.74 -27.36 -18.22
CA GLY A 20 12.08 -27.37 -18.80
C GLY A 20 13.21 -26.86 -17.88
N MET A 21 12.85 -26.18 -16.79
CA MET A 21 13.81 -25.68 -15.80
C MET A 21 13.63 -26.30 -14.40
N ASP A 22 12.90 -27.41 -14.30
CA ASP A 22 12.57 -28.08 -13.02
C ASP A 22 11.81 -27.13 -12.05
N GLY A 23 10.98 -26.25 -12.60
CA GLY A 23 10.16 -25.30 -11.86
C GLY A 23 8.85 -25.92 -11.40
N GLY A 24 8.28 -25.35 -10.34
CA GLY A 24 7.11 -25.91 -9.65
C GLY A 24 5.74 -25.57 -10.27
N LEU A 25 5.66 -24.71 -11.29
CA LEU A 25 4.39 -24.32 -11.90
C LEU A 25 4.00 -25.25 -13.06
N GLU A 26 2.81 -25.85 -12.95
CA GLU A 26 2.23 -26.78 -13.91
C GLU A 26 1.08 -26.12 -14.70
N TYR A 27 0.62 -26.78 -15.76
CA TYR A 27 -0.53 -26.30 -16.55
C TYR A 27 -1.80 -26.13 -15.70
N ARG A 28 -2.02 -27.00 -14.72
CA ARG A 28 -3.19 -26.91 -13.83
C ARG A 28 -3.21 -25.63 -13.02
N ASP A 29 -2.04 -25.12 -12.57
CA ASP A 29 -1.93 -23.89 -11.77
C ASP A 29 -2.43 -22.67 -12.53
N PHE A 30 -2.26 -22.67 -13.86
CA PHE A 30 -2.83 -21.66 -14.75
C PHE A 30 -4.30 -21.92 -15.05
N SER A 31 -4.65 -23.16 -15.43
CA SER A 31 -5.97 -23.51 -15.95
C SER A 31 -7.08 -23.50 -14.90
N GLU A 32 -6.73 -23.73 -13.64
CA GLU A 32 -7.62 -23.73 -12.48
C GLU A 32 -7.63 -22.37 -11.77
N HIS A 33 -6.75 -21.44 -12.14
CA HIS A 33 -6.71 -20.11 -11.54
C HIS A 33 -8.03 -19.35 -11.80
N GLU A 34 -8.65 -18.88 -10.74
CA GLU A 34 -9.86 -18.06 -10.77
C GLU A 34 -9.64 -16.75 -10.00
N GLY A 35 -10.29 -15.69 -10.46
CA GLY A 35 -10.41 -14.46 -9.69
C GLY A 35 -11.54 -14.57 -8.69
N GLU A 36 -11.44 -13.86 -7.60
CA GLU A 36 -12.49 -13.82 -6.58
C GLU A 36 -12.96 -12.40 -6.28
N TRP A 37 -14.17 -12.28 -5.81
CA TRP A 37 -14.73 -11.05 -5.30
C TRP A 37 -14.52 -11.00 -3.79
N VAL A 38 -14.04 -9.86 -3.29
CA VAL A 38 -13.79 -9.65 -1.87
C VAL A 38 -14.46 -8.37 -1.40
N GLU A 39 -14.84 -8.31 -0.13
CA GLU A 39 -15.38 -7.09 0.48
C GLU A 39 -14.22 -6.21 0.96
N PRO A 40 -14.11 -4.96 0.49
CA PRO A 40 -13.09 -4.05 0.96
C PRO A 40 -13.34 -3.60 2.40
N GLY A 41 -12.27 -3.42 3.17
CA GLY A 41 -12.36 -2.79 4.48
C GLY A 41 -12.33 -1.28 4.40
N SER A 42 -12.82 -0.60 5.44
CA SER A 42 -12.78 0.85 5.48
C SER A 42 -12.51 1.42 6.88
N VAL A 43 -11.97 2.63 6.89
CA VAL A 43 -11.80 3.46 8.09
C VAL A 43 -12.26 4.88 7.80
N ASN A 44 -13.08 5.44 8.70
CA ASN A 44 -13.43 6.85 8.64
C ASN A 44 -12.28 7.74 9.12
N TYR A 45 -11.88 8.68 8.28
CA TYR A 45 -10.89 9.71 8.60
C TYR A 45 -11.43 11.10 8.24
N ARG A 46 -11.63 11.96 9.23
CA ARG A 46 -12.12 13.34 9.05
C ARG A 46 -13.48 13.44 8.30
N GLY A 47 -14.35 12.43 8.44
CA GLY A 47 -15.67 12.40 7.79
C GLY A 47 -15.65 11.83 6.36
N TYR A 48 -14.57 11.20 5.97
CA TYR A 48 -14.41 10.45 4.71
C TYR A 48 -14.05 9.00 5.02
N ASP A 49 -14.56 8.06 4.23
CA ASP A 49 -14.26 6.65 4.39
C ASP A 49 -13.25 6.22 3.32
N LEU A 50 -12.02 5.88 3.75
CA LEU A 50 -11.05 5.23 2.88
C LEU A 50 -11.37 3.75 2.80
N TYR A 51 -11.50 3.23 1.59
CA TYR A 51 -11.68 1.81 1.29
C TYR A 51 -10.41 1.25 0.68
N GLU A 52 -9.98 0.10 1.22
CA GLU A 52 -8.82 -0.67 0.76
C GLU A 52 -9.18 -2.14 0.69
N LEU A 53 -8.49 -2.87 -0.18
CA LEU A 53 -8.63 -4.32 -0.25
C LEU A 53 -7.93 -4.99 0.96
N PRO A 54 -8.48 -6.10 1.48
CA PRO A 54 -7.95 -6.82 2.64
C PRO A 54 -6.64 -7.60 2.37
N PRO A 55 -5.93 -8.23 3.34
CA PRO A 55 -4.81 -9.15 3.10
C PRO A 55 -5.21 -10.33 2.18
N ASN A 56 -4.32 -10.93 1.51
CA ASN A 56 -2.84 -11.00 1.60
C ASN A 56 -2.09 -9.71 1.16
N GLY A 57 -2.76 -8.65 0.72
CA GLY A 57 -2.19 -7.35 0.42
C GLY A 57 -2.03 -6.44 1.64
N GLN A 58 -1.36 -5.29 1.44
CA GLN A 58 -1.06 -4.35 2.52
C GLN A 58 -2.05 -3.18 2.66
N GLY A 59 -3.23 -3.21 2.01
CA GLY A 59 -4.20 -2.10 2.02
C GLY A 59 -4.62 -1.67 3.41
N TYR A 60 -4.89 -2.64 4.27
CA TYR A 60 -5.27 -2.39 5.65
C TYR A 60 -4.20 -1.65 6.48
N ALA A 61 -2.94 -1.65 6.08
CA ALA A 61 -1.94 -0.82 6.75
C ALA A 61 -2.24 0.68 6.59
N ALA A 62 -2.71 1.13 5.43
CA ALA A 62 -3.14 2.52 5.25
C ALA A 62 -4.35 2.84 6.14
N LEU A 63 -5.31 1.91 6.25
CA LEU A 63 -6.46 2.04 7.15
C LEU A 63 -6.03 2.10 8.61
N GLN A 64 -5.11 1.23 9.05
CA GLN A 64 -4.56 1.24 10.41
C GLN A 64 -3.82 2.55 10.71
N MET A 65 -2.97 3.01 9.80
CA MET A 65 -2.27 4.30 9.96
C MET A 65 -3.27 5.45 10.17
N LEU A 66 -4.34 5.52 9.38
CA LEU A 66 -5.38 6.54 9.56
C LEU A 66 -6.17 6.34 10.87
N SER A 67 -6.46 5.09 11.27
CA SER A 67 -7.11 4.79 12.55
C SER A 67 -6.26 5.23 13.75
N ILE A 68 -4.93 5.17 13.64
CA ILE A 68 -4.01 5.71 14.63
C ILE A 68 -4.02 7.25 14.58
N LEU A 69 -3.86 7.84 13.38
CA LEU A 69 -3.71 9.28 13.20
C LEU A 69 -4.99 10.09 13.50
N LYS A 70 -6.18 9.48 13.43
CA LYS A 70 -7.40 10.20 13.82
C LYS A 70 -7.46 10.62 15.30
N ASN A 71 -6.58 10.05 16.15
CA ASN A 71 -6.49 10.37 17.58
C ASN A 71 -5.65 11.63 17.87
N VAL A 72 -5.09 12.27 16.86
CA VAL A 72 -4.34 13.53 16.97
C VAL A 72 -4.88 14.57 15.99
N ASP A 73 -4.94 15.83 16.40
CA ASP A 73 -5.23 16.95 15.50
C ASP A 73 -3.92 17.43 14.85
N LEU A 74 -3.67 16.97 13.61
CA LEU A 74 -2.46 17.37 12.88
C LEU A 74 -2.48 18.84 12.46
N LYS A 75 -3.66 19.48 12.39
CA LYS A 75 -3.81 20.89 11.98
C LYS A 75 -3.22 21.89 12.97
N GLN A 76 -2.92 21.47 14.21
CA GLN A 76 -2.24 22.31 15.18
C GLN A 76 -0.79 22.65 14.78
N TRP A 77 -0.22 21.94 13.81
CA TRP A 77 1.11 22.19 13.24
C TRP A 77 1.01 22.50 11.76
N SER A 78 2.04 23.15 11.22
CA SER A 78 2.16 23.29 9.77
C SER A 78 2.44 21.93 9.13
N ARG A 79 1.97 21.73 7.90
CA ARG A 79 2.14 20.46 7.15
C ARG A 79 3.59 19.98 7.09
N SER A 80 4.55 20.92 7.03
CA SER A 80 5.98 20.63 6.91
C SER A 80 6.69 20.53 8.26
N SER A 81 6.00 20.57 9.40
CA SER A 81 6.61 20.44 10.72
C SER A 81 7.06 19.02 11.03
N ALA A 82 8.05 18.89 11.90
CA ALA A 82 8.59 17.61 12.32
C ALA A 82 7.54 16.74 13.03
N GLU A 83 6.63 17.35 13.77
CA GLU A 83 5.57 16.66 14.49
C GLU A 83 4.65 15.89 13.52
N VAL A 84 4.27 16.50 12.40
CA VAL A 84 3.42 15.86 11.38
C VAL A 84 4.11 14.66 10.76
N PHE A 85 5.38 14.79 10.36
CA PHE A 85 6.17 13.68 9.85
C PHE A 85 6.34 12.59 10.93
N HIS A 86 6.66 12.97 12.16
CA HIS A 86 6.86 12.05 13.27
C HIS A 86 5.62 11.18 13.50
N TYR A 87 4.42 11.78 13.68
CA TYR A 87 3.20 11.01 13.89
C TYR A 87 2.87 10.08 12.72
N MET A 88 3.05 10.52 11.48
CA MET A 88 2.84 9.67 10.30
C MET A 88 3.84 8.51 10.23
N VAL A 89 5.11 8.75 10.58
CA VAL A 89 6.16 7.72 10.59
C VAL A 89 5.93 6.71 11.71
N GLU A 90 5.60 7.15 12.92
CA GLU A 90 5.33 6.24 14.03
C GLU A 90 4.06 5.41 13.77
N ALA A 91 3.00 6.02 13.20
CA ALA A 91 1.81 5.27 12.78
C ALA A 91 2.14 4.21 11.72
N LYS A 92 3.02 4.54 10.75
CA LYS A 92 3.53 3.56 9.77
C LYS A 92 4.26 2.41 10.46
N ARG A 93 5.18 2.73 11.36
CA ARG A 93 5.99 1.71 12.04
C ARG A 93 5.13 0.74 12.84
N LEU A 94 4.11 1.24 13.53
CA LEU A 94 3.13 0.44 14.26
C LEU A 94 2.32 -0.48 13.31
N ALA A 95 1.77 0.06 12.23
CA ALA A 95 0.99 -0.72 11.26
C ALA A 95 1.84 -1.78 10.54
N PHE A 96 3.11 -1.51 10.28
CA PHE A 96 3.99 -2.45 9.60
C PHE A 96 4.46 -3.61 10.50
N GLU A 97 4.54 -3.43 11.81
CA GLU A 97 4.72 -4.53 12.75
C GLU A 97 3.53 -5.51 12.71
N ASP A 98 2.31 -4.98 12.53
CA ASP A 98 1.11 -5.79 12.36
C ASP A 98 1.10 -6.51 11.00
N ILE A 99 1.53 -5.84 9.90
CA ILE A 99 1.74 -6.50 8.60
C ILE A 99 2.66 -7.72 8.77
N ALA A 100 3.82 -7.51 9.37
CA ALA A 100 4.82 -8.56 9.54
C ALA A 100 4.32 -9.76 10.36
N ARG A 101 3.36 -9.53 11.26
CA ARG A 101 2.84 -10.57 12.16
C ARG A 101 1.62 -11.29 11.62
N TYR A 102 0.73 -10.57 10.92
CA TYR A 102 -0.63 -11.06 10.65
C TYR A 102 -0.96 -11.20 9.15
N TYR A 103 -0.29 -10.47 8.24
CA TYR A 103 -0.73 -10.46 6.85
C TYR A 103 -0.22 -11.66 6.07
N ALA A 104 -1.17 -12.46 5.63
CA ALA A 104 -0.97 -13.70 4.89
C ALA A 104 -2.20 -13.99 4.01
N ASP A 105 -2.23 -15.09 3.29
CA ASP A 105 -3.42 -15.59 2.60
C ASP A 105 -4.46 -16.06 3.62
N PRO A 106 -5.65 -15.45 3.69
CA PRO A 106 -6.67 -15.80 4.68
C PRO A 106 -7.29 -17.19 4.46
N ALA A 107 -7.11 -17.82 3.30
CA ALA A 107 -7.44 -19.22 3.11
C ALA A 107 -6.53 -20.17 3.93
N PHE A 108 -5.39 -19.64 4.43
CA PHE A 108 -4.35 -20.42 5.13
C PHE A 108 -4.03 -19.88 6.53
N ALA A 109 -4.51 -18.69 6.89
CA ALA A 109 -4.22 -18.06 8.18
C ALA A 109 -5.41 -17.29 8.72
N ASP A 110 -5.60 -17.35 10.04
CA ASP A 110 -6.58 -16.54 10.74
C ASP A 110 -6.03 -15.12 10.94
N ILE A 111 -6.55 -14.14 10.21
CA ILE A 111 -6.11 -12.75 10.24
C ILE A 111 -7.14 -11.88 10.98
N PRO A 112 -6.74 -11.09 12.00
CA PRO A 112 -7.68 -10.36 12.88
C PRO A 112 -8.16 -9.02 12.29
N LEU A 113 -8.79 -9.00 11.13
CA LEU A 113 -9.02 -7.79 10.34
C LEU A 113 -10.00 -6.79 10.93
N SER A 114 -11.13 -7.24 11.47
CA SER A 114 -12.05 -6.34 12.18
C SER A 114 -11.40 -5.70 13.41
N GLY A 115 -10.53 -6.46 14.08
CA GLY A 115 -9.74 -5.98 15.20
C GLY A 115 -8.69 -4.95 14.79
N LEU A 116 -7.94 -5.22 13.70
CA LEU A 116 -6.94 -4.32 13.14
C LEU A 116 -7.51 -2.94 12.76
N LEU A 117 -8.76 -2.90 12.29
CA LEU A 117 -9.44 -1.67 11.87
C LEU A 117 -10.31 -1.03 12.97
N SER A 118 -10.42 -1.65 14.16
CA SER A 118 -11.27 -1.09 15.22
C SER A 118 -10.72 0.22 15.78
N ASP A 119 -11.63 1.12 16.14
CA ASP A 119 -11.27 2.39 16.79
C ASP A 119 -10.56 2.20 18.11
N GLU A 120 -10.90 1.13 18.84
CA GLU A 120 -10.23 0.77 20.09
C GLU A 120 -8.77 0.43 19.84
N TYR A 121 -8.51 -0.42 18.85
CA TYR A 121 -7.15 -0.80 18.49
C TYR A 121 -6.33 0.41 17.99
N GLY A 122 -6.91 1.26 17.16
CA GLY A 122 -6.27 2.50 16.72
C GLY A 122 -5.88 3.41 17.89
N ARG A 123 -6.73 3.53 18.95
CA ARG A 123 -6.39 4.27 20.18
C ARG A 123 -5.28 3.59 20.98
N GLN A 124 -5.30 2.27 21.11
CA GLN A 124 -4.26 1.52 21.82
C GLN A 124 -2.90 1.72 21.14
N ARG A 125 -2.84 1.57 19.82
CA ARG A 125 -1.60 1.78 19.05
C ARG A 125 -1.14 3.25 19.09
N PHE A 126 -2.07 4.21 19.04
CA PHE A 126 -1.73 5.62 19.19
C PHE A 126 -1.08 5.94 20.53
N ALA A 127 -1.52 5.30 21.62
CA ALA A 127 -0.97 5.51 22.96
C ALA A 127 0.50 5.04 23.11
N GLU A 128 1.01 4.25 22.17
CA GLU A 128 2.42 3.83 22.15
C GLU A 128 3.35 4.89 21.52
N ILE A 129 2.81 5.93 20.87
CA ILE A 129 3.61 6.99 20.26
C ILE A 129 4.02 8.01 21.32
N ASP A 130 5.33 8.16 21.53
CA ASP A 130 5.86 9.30 22.31
C ASP A 130 5.88 10.54 21.38
N PRO A 131 5.16 11.63 21.70
CA PRO A 131 5.08 12.81 20.84
C PRO A 131 6.39 13.58 20.68
N LYS A 132 7.43 13.21 21.40
CA LYS A 132 8.72 13.94 21.44
C LYS A 132 9.91 13.13 20.94
N GLN A 133 9.77 11.81 20.87
CA GLN A 133 10.89 10.94 20.56
C GLN A 133 10.43 9.73 19.75
N ALA A 134 11.20 9.38 18.71
CA ALA A 134 11.00 8.15 17.95
C ALA A 134 11.19 6.94 18.86
N SER A 135 10.26 5.99 18.82
CA SER A 135 10.42 4.73 19.55
C SER A 135 11.65 3.96 19.02
N PRO A 136 12.51 3.41 19.89
CA PRO A 136 13.62 2.58 19.42
C PRO A 136 13.13 1.31 18.69
N ALA A 137 11.99 0.75 19.11
CA ALA A 137 11.34 -0.39 18.46
C ALA A 137 9.87 -0.44 18.85
N PHE A 138 9.05 -0.98 17.95
CA PHE A 138 7.67 -1.40 18.21
C PHE A 138 7.58 -2.93 18.08
N GLY A 139 6.51 -3.50 18.59
CA GLY A 139 6.09 -4.87 18.33
C GLY A 139 4.69 -4.91 17.71
N PRO A 140 4.25 -6.08 17.23
CA PRO A 140 2.88 -6.25 16.78
C PRO A 140 1.90 -6.10 17.94
N GLY A 141 0.71 -5.57 17.67
CA GLY A 141 -0.37 -5.53 18.65
C GLY A 141 -1.19 -6.82 18.71
N GLU A 142 -2.32 -6.82 19.40
CA GLU A 142 -3.24 -7.98 19.54
C GLU A 142 -4.65 -7.65 19.00
N PRO A 143 -4.90 -7.65 17.69
CA PRO A 143 -6.20 -7.42 17.06
C PRO A 143 -7.06 -8.68 16.95
N LYS A 144 -8.32 -8.52 16.52
CA LYS A 144 -9.27 -9.63 16.27
C LYS A 144 -9.52 -9.87 14.77
N LEU A 145 -9.93 -11.09 14.36
CA LEU A 145 -9.87 -11.63 12.97
C LEU A 145 -10.81 -11.08 11.88
N GLU A 146 -10.39 -10.92 10.59
CA GLU A 146 -10.98 -11.13 9.23
C GLU A 146 -10.40 -10.31 8.04
N GLY A 147 -10.28 -10.77 6.81
CA GLY A 147 -10.10 -10.89 5.37
C GLY A 147 -9.51 -9.90 4.38
N GLU A 148 -8.93 -9.77 3.35
CA GLU A 148 -8.07 -9.84 2.12
C GLU A 148 -7.78 -8.60 1.23
N GLY A 149 -6.81 -8.66 0.26
CA GLY A 149 -6.24 -7.66 -0.57
C GLY A 149 -5.81 -7.85 -2.02
N ASP A 150 -5.36 -6.96 -2.88
CA ASP A 150 -4.32 -6.86 -3.95
C ASP A 150 -4.36 -5.65 -4.94
N THR A 151 -3.53 -5.50 -6.00
CA THR A 151 -2.84 -4.35 -6.46
C THR A 151 -2.37 -4.12 -7.88
N THR A 152 -2.26 -3.10 -8.62
CA THR A 152 -1.52 -2.22 -9.58
C THR A 152 -2.38 -1.11 -10.13
N TYR A 153 -1.88 0.13 -10.34
CA TYR A 153 -2.79 1.25 -10.35
C TYR A 153 -2.95 1.98 -11.69
N LEU A 154 -4.17 2.04 -12.15
CA LEU A 154 -4.74 3.04 -13.03
C LEU A 154 -6.14 3.39 -12.53
N THR A 155 -6.67 4.54 -12.91
CA THR A 155 -8.06 4.92 -12.61
C THR A 155 -8.77 5.41 -13.85
N VAL A 156 -10.04 5.03 -13.99
CA VAL A 156 -10.92 5.44 -15.08
C VAL A 156 -12.27 5.83 -14.48
N ALA A 157 -12.91 6.83 -15.07
CA ALA A 157 -14.28 7.20 -14.74
C ALA A 157 -15.07 7.52 -16.02
N ASP A 158 -16.36 7.24 -16.02
CA ASP A 158 -17.25 7.52 -17.15
C ASP A 158 -18.40 8.47 -16.78
N GLU A 159 -19.18 8.86 -17.79
CA GLU A 159 -20.33 9.77 -17.64
C GLU A 159 -21.43 9.23 -16.71
N SER A 160 -21.54 7.90 -16.56
CA SER A 160 -22.53 7.29 -15.66
C SER A 160 -22.14 7.43 -14.17
N GLY A 161 -20.91 7.80 -13.89
CA GLY A 161 -20.32 7.84 -12.54
C GLY A 161 -19.65 6.55 -12.13
N MET A 162 -19.52 5.57 -13.03
CA MET A 162 -18.71 4.38 -12.80
C MET A 162 -17.24 4.79 -12.69
N MET A 163 -16.57 4.31 -11.64
CA MET A 163 -15.15 4.53 -11.42
C MET A 163 -14.45 3.18 -11.23
N VAL A 164 -13.25 3.07 -11.77
CA VAL A 164 -12.39 1.89 -11.60
C VAL A 164 -11.06 2.32 -11.01
N SER A 165 -10.67 1.67 -9.94
CA SER A 165 -9.33 1.76 -9.34
C SER A 165 -8.64 0.44 -9.60
N LEU A 166 -7.65 0.42 -10.48
CA LEU A 166 -6.98 -0.80 -10.92
C LEU A 166 -5.47 -0.70 -10.77
N ILE A 167 -4.87 -1.78 -10.30
CA ILE A 167 -3.45 -1.83 -10.08
C ILE A 167 -2.91 -3.25 -10.39
N GLN A 168 -1.76 -3.41 -11.10
CA GLN A 168 -1.07 -4.68 -11.39
C GLN A 168 0.45 -4.48 -11.33
N SER A 169 1.25 -5.52 -11.09
CA SER A 169 2.68 -5.38 -10.86
C SER A 169 3.43 -6.70 -11.05
N ASN A 170 4.64 -6.61 -11.52
CA ASN A 170 5.61 -7.72 -11.44
C ASN A 170 6.39 -7.72 -10.12
N TYR A 171 6.10 -6.80 -9.20
CA TYR A 171 6.76 -6.47 -7.96
C TYR A 171 8.09 -5.72 -8.20
N ARG A 172 9.22 -6.38 -8.39
CA ARG A 172 10.49 -5.71 -8.70
C ARG A 172 10.59 -5.44 -10.20
N GLY A 173 10.88 -4.25 -10.61
CA GLY A 173 11.15 -3.80 -11.98
C GLY A 173 10.72 -4.74 -13.14
N MET A 174 11.57 -5.67 -13.47
CA MET A 174 11.32 -6.67 -14.50
C MET A 174 10.75 -8.01 -13.96
N GLY A 175 10.22 -8.02 -12.74
CA GLY A 175 9.78 -9.23 -12.06
C GLY A 175 10.93 -10.24 -11.93
N SER A 176 10.63 -11.51 -12.12
CA SER A 176 11.63 -12.59 -12.08
C SER A 176 12.68 -12.52 -13.20
N GLY A 177 12.50 -11.68 -14.22
CA GLY A 177 13.31 -11.67 -15.44
C GLY A 177 13.06 -12.87 -16.35
N MET A 178 12.24 -13.84 -15.95
CA MET A 178 11.93 -15.04 -16.72
C MET A 178 10.84 -14.76 -17.76
N VAL A 179 11.05 -15.23 -18.99
CA VAL A 179 10.12 -15.10 -20.12
C VAL A 179 9.95 -16.46 -20.79
N ALA A 180 8.74 -16.99 -20.82
CA ALA A 180 8.47 -18.20 -21.58
C ALA A 180 8.51 -17.91 -23.09
N ASP A 181 9.10 -18.80 -23.87
CA ASP A 181 9.32 -18.63 -25.31
C ASP A 181 8.02 -18.30 -26.06
N GLY A 182 8.05 -17.20 -26.81
CA GLY A 182 6.94 -16.73 -27.63
C GLY A 182 5.75 -16.13 -26.86
N THR A 183 5.91 -15.76 -25.57
CA THR A 183 4.91 -15.04 -24.78
C THR A 183 5.08 -13.53 -24.82
N GLY A 184 6.32 -13.03 -24.77
CA GLY A 184 6.64 -11.61 -24.85
C GLY A 184 6.38 -10.82 -23.55
N PHE A 185 6.15 -11.48 -22.41
CA PHE A 185 6.03 -10.86 -21.08
C PHE A 185 6.84 -11.63 -20.06
N MET A 186 7.20 -10.95 -18.96
CA MET A 186 7.94 -11.51 -17.83
C MET A 186 7.00 -11.98 -16.73
N PHE A 187 7.41 -13.06 -16.02
CA PHE A 187 6.71 -13.46 -14.81
C PHE A 187 7.01 -12.52 -13.66
N GLN A 188 6.00 -12.30 -12.81
CA GLN A 188 6.16 -11.58 -11.55
C GLN A 188 7.05 -12.39 -10.58
N ASP A 189 7.64 -11.73 -9.58
CA ASP A 189 8.55 -12.34 -8.61
C ASP A 189 8.01 -12.30 -7.17
N ARG A 190 6.70 -12.18 -6.96
CA ARG A 190 6.09 -12.08 -5.63
C ARG A 190 6.23 -13.34 -4.77
N GLY A 191 6.61 -14.47 -5.36
CA GLY A 191 6.97 -15.67 -4.61
C GLY A 191 8.10 -15.43 -3.59
N GLU A 192 8.98 -14.44 -3.81
CA GLU A 192 10.01 -14.06 -2.84
C GLU A 192 9.44 -13.44 -1.54
N LEU A 193 8.18 -13.03 -1.56
CA LEU A 193 7.51 -12.45 -0.41
C LEU A 193 6.92 -13.48 0.57
N PHE A 194 7.02 -14.76 0.27
CA PHE A 194 6.76 -15.80 1.27
C PHE A 194 7.84 -15.81 2.37
N SER A 195 7.43 -16.18 3.58
CA SER A 195 8.37 -16.54 4.64
C SER A 195 8.92 -17.96 4.42
N LEU A 196 10.20 -18.15 4.70
CA LEU A 196 10.84 -19.49 4.76
C LEU A 196 10.74 -20.11 6.15
N ASP A 197 10.24 -19.39 7.14
CA ASP A 197 9.91 -19.92 8.47
C ASP A 197 8.57 -20.67 8.38
N PRO A 198 8.54 -22.01 8.60
CA PRO A 198 7.31 -22.80 8.49
C PRO A 198 6.25 -22.45 9.53
N GLU A 199 6.61 -21.81 10.63
CA GLU A 199 5.68 -21.36 11.67
C GLU A 199 5.08 -19.96 11.39
N HIS A 200 5.54 -19.29 10.35
CA HIS A 200 5.05 -17.97 9.99
C HIS A 200 3.71 -18.06 9.24
N PRO A 201 2.70 -17.20 9.52
CA PRO A 201 1.42 -17.21 8.80
C PRO A 201 1.57 -17.13 7.29
N ASN A 202 2.56 -16.38 6.78
CA ASN A 202 2.88 -16.23 5.37
C ASN A 202 3.96 -17.22 4.87
N ALA A 203 4.11 -18.40 5.52
CA ALA A 203 5.02 -19.45 5.04
C ALA A 203 4.59 -19.95 3.66
N TYR A 204 5.59 -20.34 2.84
CA TYR A 204 5.32 -20.94 1.53
C TYR A 204 4.55 -22.26 1.65
N GLU A 205 3.44 -22.35 0.93
CA GLU A 205 2.63 -23.58 0.82
C GLU A 205 2.06 -23.70 -0.61
N PRO A 206 1.86 -24.93 -1.15
CA PRO A 206 1.19 -25.13 -2.43
C PRO A 206 -0.24 -24.54 -2.44
N GLY A 207 -0.59 -23.81 -3.49
CA GLY A 207 -1.90 -23.17 -3.65
C GLY A 207 -2.11 -21.88 -2.86
N LYS A 208 -1.16 -21.48 -2.03
CA LYS A 208 -1.20 -20.27 -1.21
C LYS A 208 -0.72 -19.05 -1.98
N ARG A 209 -1.38 -17.92 -1.76
CA ARG A 209 -0.96 -16.60 -2.28
C ARG A 209 0.07 -15.96 -1.35
N PRO A 210 1.19 -15.42 -1.86
CA PRO A 210 2.13 -14.69 -1.04
C PRO A 210 1.54 -13.37 -0.54
N PHE A 211 2.06 -12.84 0.54
CA PHE A 211 1.92 -11.42 0.84
C PHE A 211 2.29 -10.59 -0.40
N HIS A 212 1.62 -9.45 -0.59
CA HIS A 212 1.98 -8.52 -1.66
C HIS A 212 1.72 -7.06 -1.28
N THR A 213 2.33 -6.16 -2.05
CA THR A 213 2.42 -4.73 -1.69
C THR A 213 1.43 -3.84 -2.42
N ILE A 214 0.64 -4.40 -3.32
CA ILE A 214 -0.16 -3.62 -4.25
C ILE A 214 -1.59 -3.37 -3.75
N ILE A 215 -2.08 -2.08 -3.71
CA ILE A 215 -3.32 -1.64 -3.05
C ILE A 215 -4.06 -0.53 -3.85
N PRO A 216 -5.18 -0.82 -4.54
CA PRO A 216 -6.03 0.20 -5.14
C PRO A 216 -6.99 0.77 -4.10
N ALA A 217 -7.24 2.07 -4.12
CA ALA A 217 -8.05 2.73 -3.11
C ALA A 217 -9.26 3.47 -3.68
N PHE A 218 -10.29 3.59 -2.84
CA PHE A 218 -11.43 4.50 -3.03
C PHE A 218 -11.63 5.36 -1.79
N LEU A 219 -11.87 6.67 -2.03
CA LEU A 219 -12.34 7.56 -1.00
C LEU A 219 -13.84 7.80 -1.21
N MET A 220 -14.61 7.57 -0.15
CA MET A 220 -16.05 7.74 -0.12
C MET A 220 -16.44 8.88 0.80
N LYS A 221 -17.57 9.51 0.53
CA LYS A 221 -18.21 10.45 1.45
C LYS A 221 -19.72 10.28 1.38
N ASP A 222 -20.36 10.19 2.54
CA ASP A 222 -21.82 10.01 2.65
C ASP A 222 -22.36 8.84 1.81
N GLY A 223 -21.57 7.74 1.74
CA GLY A 223 -21.90 6.54 0.98
C GLY A 223 -21.66 6.63 -0.53
N GLU A 224 -21.03 7.71 -1.00
CA GLU A 224 -20.80 7.95 -2.42
C GLU A 224 -19.30 7.98 -2.78
N PRO A 225 -18.87 7.34 -3.88
CA PRO A 225 -17.49 7.42 -4.33
C PRO A 225 -17.16 8.83 -4.81
N ILE A 226 -16.13 9.42 -4.22
CA ILE A 226 -15.68 10.77 -4.60
C ILE A 226 -14.30 10.76 -5.24
N MET A 227 -13.45 9.78 -4.93
CA MET A 227 -12.12 9.68 -5.55
C MET A 227 -11.68 8.22 -5.64
N SER A 228 -11.18 7.84 -6.81
CA SER A 228 -10.36 6.65 -6.98
C SER A 228 -8.91 7.06 -7.12
N PHE A 229 -8.00 6.44 -6.36
CA PHE A 229 -6.60 6.82 -6.37
C PHE A 229 -5.69 5.66 -5.97
N GLY A 230 -4.43 5.79 -6.29
CA GLY A 230 -3.41 4.85 -5.87
C GLY A 230 -2.01 5.41 -6.07
N LEU A 231 -1.06 4.73 -5.47
CA LEU A 231 0.33 5.14 -5.50
C LEU A 231 1.21 3.89 -5.57
N MET A 232 1.93 3.69 -6.68
CA MET A 232 2.89 2.60 -6.83
C MET A 232 4.11 2.79 -5.91
N GLY A 233 4.92 1.74 -5.67
CA GLY A 233 6.20 1.86 -4.96
C GLY A 233 6.42 0.87 -3.81
N GLY A 234 5.90 -0.34 -3.88
CA GLY A 234 6.10 -1.35 -2.84
C GLY A 234 5.57 -0.90 -1.48
N GLY A 235 6.38 -0.96 -0.42
CA GLY A 235 6.03 -0.49 0.93
C GLY A 235 5.79 1.03 1.06
N MET A 236 6.01 1.80 -0.01
CA MET A 236 5.62 3.21 -0.09
C MET A 236 4.11 3.39 -0.24
N GLN A 237 3.38 2.41 -0.79
CA GLN A 237 1.96 2.57 -1.12
C GLN A 237 1.09 2.96 0.08
N PRO A 238 1.06 2.24 1.21
CA PRO A 238 0.26 2.66 2.37
C PRO A 238 0.70 4.01 2.92
N GLN A 239 2.00 4.27 2.96
CA GLN A 239 2.56 5.54 3.42
C GLN A 239 2.12 6.70 2.52
N GLY A 240 2.14 6.49 1.21
CA GLY A 240 1.71 7.46 0.21
C GLY A 240 0.21 7.75 0.28
N HIS A 241 -0.64 6.72 0.38
CA HIS A 241 -2.09 6.90 0.54
C HIS A 241 -2.40 7.80 1.75
N VAL A 242 -1.78 7.54 2.88
CA VAL A 242 -1.96 8.36 4.10
C VAL A 242 -1.46 9.78 3.89
N GLN A 243 -0.30 9.99 3.28
CA GLN A 243 0.25 11.33 2.99
C GLN A 243 -0.68 12.13 2.08
N ILE A 244 -1.23 11.52 1.02
CA ILE A 244 -2.22 12.15 0.13
C ILE A 244 -3.46 12.58 0.92
N LEU A 245 -4.04 11.69 1.72
CA LEU A 245 -5.27 12.00 2.46
C LEU A 245 -5.04 13.02 3.59
N VAL A 246 -3.93 12.96 4.30
CA VAL A 246 -3.56 14.01 5.28
C VAL A 246 -3.39 15.36 4.58
N ASN A 247 -2.71 15.41 3.44
CA ASN A 247 -2.54 16.64 2.67
C ASN A 247 -3.89 17.24 2.25
N MET A 248 -4.82 16.40 1.78
CA MET A 248 -6.14 16.83 1.35
C MET A 248 -7.05 17.21 2.54
N LEU A 249 -7.19 16.32 3.52
CA LEU A 249 -8.25 16.40 4.54
C LEU A 249 -7.86 17.23 5.76
N ASP A 250 -6.59 17.23 6.13
CA ASP A 250 -6.08 18.08 7.23
C ASP A 250 -5.57 19.43 6.74
N TYR A 251 -4.97 19.50 5.54
CA TYR A 251 -4.34 20.74 5.04
C TYR A 251 -5.05 21.39 3.85
N GLY A 252 -6.16 20.80 3.36
CA GLY A 252 -7.01 21.40 2.34
C GLY A 252 -6.41 21.51 0.94
N MET A 253 -5.36 20.71 0.65
CA MET A 253 -4.75 20.67 -0.67
C MET A 253 -5.70 20.04 -1.69
N ASN A 254 -5.69 20.52 -2.93
CA ASN A 254 -6.35 19.81 -4.02
C ASN A 254 -5.60 18.52 -4.38
N ILE A 255 -6.20 17.65 -5.22
CA ILE A 255 -5.64 16.33 -5.52
C ILE A 255 -4.27 16.37 -6.19
N GLN A 256 -3.96 17.41 -6.98
CA GLN A 256 -2.64 17.57 -7.62
C GLN A 256 -1.61 18.10 -6.61
N GLU A 257 -1.96 19.14 -5.85
CA GLU A 257 -1.11 19.67 -4.78
C GLU A 257 -0.75 18.60 -3.75
N ALA A 258 -1.72 17.75 -3.37
CA ALA A 258 -1.51 16.66 -2.43
C ALA A 258 -0.51 15.62 -2.99
N GLY A 259 -0.54 15.37 -4.30
CA GLY A 259 0.38 14.51 -5.01
C GLY A 259 1.79 15.11 -5.14
N ASP A 260 1.89 16.41 -5.41
CA ASP A 260 3.15 17.12 -5.66
C ASP A 260 3.92 17.47 -4.37
N ALA A 261 3.21 17.53 -3.24
CA ALA A 261 3.83 17.84 -1.95
C ALA A 261 4.99 16.87 -1.63
N ALA A 262 6.07 17.42 -1.07
CA ALA A 262 7.24 16.64 -0.69
C ALA A 262 6.85 15.46 0.21
N ARG A 263 7.31 14.25 -0.16
CA ARG A 263 6.99 12.99 0.50
C ARG A 263 8.10 12.52 1.42
N PHE A 264 7.73 11.61 2.29
CA PHE A 264 8.67 10.76 2.99
C PHE A 264 8.44 9.29 2.64
N LEU A 265 9.48 8.48 2.82
CA LEU A 265 9.43 7.02 2.91
C LEU A 265 10.19 6.60 4.17
N HIS A 266 9.54 5.85 5.05
CA HIS A 266 10.24 5.14 6.12
C HIS A 266 10.47 3.69 5.68
N ASP A 267 11.73 3.26 5.73
CA ASP A 267 12.17 1.90 5.36
C ASP A 267 12.85 1.25 6.57
N GLY A 268 12.48 0.02 6.87
CA GLY A 268 12.95 -0.73 8.03
C GLY A 268 11.81 -1.27 8.91
N GLY A 269 12.18 -1.99 9.95
CA GLY A 269 11.27 -2.77 10.79
C GLY A 269 11.22 -4.24 10.37
N ARG A 270 10.17 -4.94 10.77
CA ARG A 270 9.91 -6.33 10.37
C ARG A 270 9.18 -6.39 9.03
N GLU A 271 9.38 -7.49 8.32
CA GLU A 271 8.71 -7.77 7.06
C GLU A 271 7.88 -9.07 7.16
N PRO A 272 6.79 -9.21 6.38
CA PRO A 272 5.98 -10.43 6.36
C PRO A 272 6.71 -11.64 5.73
N THR A 273 7.90 -11.44 5.23
CA THR A 273 8.85 -12.48 4.80
C THR A 273 9.56 -13.18 5.98
N GLY A 274 9.32 -12.73 7.21
CA GLY A 274 10.06 -13.17 8.40
C GLY A 274 11.41 -12.48 8.59
N VAL A 275 11.79 -11.58 7.66
CA VAL A 275 13.04 -10.79 7.79
C VAL A 275 12.87 -9.71 8.85
N HIS A 276 13.89 -9.57 9.69
CA HIS A 276 13.98 -8.53 10.72
C HIS A 276 15.02 -7.50 10.28
N GLY A 277 14.55 -6.34 9.79
CA GLY A 277 15.39 -5.18 9.52
C GLY A 277 15.71 -4.37 10.80
N ASP A 278 16.38 -3.23 10.62
CA ASP A 278 16.58 -2.27 11.70
C ASP A 278 15.22 -1.79 12.23
N PRO A 279 14.88 -2.00 13.52
CA PRO A 279 13.59 -1.59 14.07
C PRO A 279 13.36 -0.08 14.02
N LEU A 280 14.41 0.74 14.10
CA LEU A 280 14.30 2.19 13.93
C LEU A 280 14.14 2.56 12.46
N GLY A 281 14.81 1.84 11.56
CA GLY A 281 14.81 2.07 10.12
C GLY A 281 15.43 3.39 9.70
N THR A 282 15.18 3.78 8.46
CA THR A 282 15.63 5.05 7.87
C THR A 282 14.43 5.83 7.32
N LEU A 283 14.33 7.08 7.74
CA LEU A 283 13.35 8.03 7.23
C LEU A 283 13.96 8.81 6.06
N TYR A 284 13.59 8.44 4.85
CA TYR A 284 13.95 9.17 3.64
C TYR A 284 12.97 10.32 3.42
N LEU A 285 13.51 11.52 3.17
CA LEU A 285 12.73 12.71 2.85
C LEU A 285 13.11 13.22 1.45
N GLU A 286 12.11 13.74 0.73
CA GLU A 286 12.38 14.49 -0.51
C GLU A 286 12.98 15.85 -0.23
N PRO A 287 13.75 16.44 -1.20
CA PRO A 287 14.08 17.85 -1.20
C PRO A 287 12.80 18.71 -1.12
N GLY A 288 12.87 19.82 -0.38
CA GLY A 288 11.74 20.71 -0.15
C GLY A 288 11.15 20.61 1.27
N VAL A 289 11.52 19.57 2.04
CA VAL A 289 11.29 19.58 3.47
C VAL A 289 12.24 20.58 4.13
N PRO A 290 11.77 21.52 4.99
CA PRO A 290 12.61 22.52 5.62
C PRO A 290 13.75 21.89 6.44
N GLU A 291 14.94 22.47 6.37
CA GLU A 291 16.12 21.98 7.11
C GLU A 291 15.87 21.95 8.62
N GLU A 292 15.14 22.93 9.16
CA GLU A 292 14.73 22.95 10.57
C GLU A 292 13.93 21.70 10.94
N THR A 293 13.01 21.26 10.06
CA THR A 293 12.22 20.04 10.24
C THR A 293 13.12 18.80 10.23
N VAL A 294 14.08 18.74 9.29
CA VAL A 294 15.06 17.64 9.23
C VAL A 294 15.86 17.53 10.52
N GLN A 295 16.40 18.67 11.00
CA GLN A 295 17.21 18.69 12.23
C GLN A 295 16.37 18.33 13.46
N ARG A 296 15.12 18.78 13.51
CA ARG A 296 14.22 18.44 14.62
C ARG A 296 13.85 16.95 14.62
N LEU A 297 13.57 16.34 13.47
CA LEU A 297 13.35 14.90 13.35
C LEU A 297 14.56 14.08 13.80
N ARG A 298 15.76 14.51 13.44
CA ARG A 298 17.02 13.91 13.96
C ARG A 298 17.12 14.07 15.48
N GLY A 299 16.77 15.25 15.99
CA GLY A 299 16.71 15.51 17.45
C GLY A 299 15.68 14.68 18.18
N MET A 300 14.59 14.25 17.51
CA MET A 300 13.60 13.31 18.02
C MET A 300 14.07 11.85 17.93
N GLY A 301 15.24 11.57 17.37
CA GLY A 301 15.82 10.25 17.28
C GLY A 301 15.56 9.49 15.98
N HIS A 302 14.91 10.09 14.98
CA HIS A 302 14.79 9.47 13.66
C HIS A 302 16.13 9.44 12.92
N ASN A 303 16.43 8.33 12.25
CA ASN A 303 17.52 8.25 11.29
C ASN A 303 17.05 8.85 9.95
N VAL A 304 17.46 10.10 9.67
CA VAL A 304 16.92 10.88 8.53
C VAL A 304 17.95 11.03 7.42
N GLU A 305 17.55 10.65 6.21
CA GLU A 305 18.30 10.87 4.97
C GLU A 305 17.47 11.71 3.97
N ILE A 306 18.15 12.57 3.20
CA ILE A 306 17.53 13.27 2.07
C ILE A 306 17.85 12.51 0.79
N ASP A 307 16.83 12.05 0.07
CA ASP A 307 17.01 11.39 -1.24
C ASP A 307 16.54 12.31 -2.38
N PRO A 308 17.47 12.94 -3.11
CA PRO A 308 17.14 13.88 -4.18
C PRO A 308 16.67 13.22 -5.48
N ARG A 309 16.72 11.89 -5.57
CA ARG A 309 16.42 11.16 -6.82
C ARG A 309 14.94 10.97 -7.08
N GLY A 310 14.08 11.10 -6.08
CA GLY A 310 12.62 10.94 -6.21
C GLY A 310 12.12 9.50 -6.53
N VAL A 311 13.02 8.57 -6.82
CA VAL A 311 12.67 7.25 -7.36
C VAL A 311 11.84 6.41 -6.40
N ARG A 312 12.15 6.48 -5.10
CA ARG A 312 11.53 5.65 -4.05
C ARG A 312 10.21 6.18 -3.49
N PHE A 313 9.81 7.41 -3.84
CA PHE A 313 8.62 8.05 -3.26
C PHE A 313 7.32 7.75 -4.03
N GLY A 314 7.34 6.69 -4.83
CA GLY A 314 6.18 6.16 -5.53
C GLY A 314 5.75 6.96 -6.76
N GLY A 315 4.57 6.65 -7.27
CA GLY A 315 3.94 7.32 -8.41
C GLY A 315 2.42 7.35 -8.24
N TYR A 316 1.87 8.53 -8.01
CA TYR A 316 0.46 8.80 -7.68
C TYR A 316 -0.37 9.09 -8.91
N GLN A 317 -1.58 8.53 -8.97
CA GLN A 317 -2.62 8.87 -9.93
C GLN A 317 -3.97 8.94 -9.21
N ALA A 318 -4.83 9.87 -9.61
CA ALA A 318 -6.18 9.98 -9.06
C ALA A 318 -7.18 10.55 -10.08
N ILE A 319 -8.45 10.15 -9.90
CA ILE A 319 -9.61 10.85 -10.45
C ILE A 319 -10.54 11.20 -9.30
N MET A 320 -10.92 12.46 -9.19
CA MET A 320 -11.87 12.97 -8.21
C MET A 320 -13.14 13.48 -8.92
N ARG A 321 -14.29 13.08 -8.41
CA ARG A 321 -15.61 13.46 -8.93
C ARG A 321 -16.09 14.74 -8.24
N ASP A 322 -16.46 15.75 -9.03
CA ASP A 322 -17.22 16.92 -8.58
C ASP A 322 -18.69 16.73 -8.99
N LYS A 323 -19.51 16.30 -8.02
CA LYS A 323 -20.94 16.03 -8.27
C LYS A 323 -21.75 17.30 -8.56
N GLU A 324 -21.38 18.42 -7.94
CA GLU A 324 -22.11 19.69 -8.12
C GLU A 324 -21.92 20.21 -9.55
N LYS A 325 -20.72 20.05 -10.08
CA LYS A 325 -20.40 20.47 -11.47
C LYS A 325 -20.64 19.37 -12.51
N GLY A 326 -20.88 18.12 -12.08
CA GLY A 326 -20.99 16.98 -13.00
C GLY A 326 -19.69 16.73 -13.79
N SER A 327 -18.53 16.96 -13.18
CA SER A 327 -17.22 16.87 -13.82
C SER A 327 -16.24 16.02 -13.02
N TYR A 328 -15.12 15.68 -13.64
CA TYR A 328 -13.99 14.99 -13.00
C TYR A 328 -12.76 15.87 -13.02
N ALA A 329 -11.94 15.75 -11.99
CA ALA A 329 -10.58 16.28 -11.93
C ALA A 329 -9.60 15.11 -11.90
N GLY A 330 -8.60 15.10 -12.77
CA GLY A 330 -7.52 14.14 -12.77
C GLY A 330 -6.26 14.72 -12.14
N ALA A 331 -5.49 13.91 -11.42
CA ALA A 331 -4.16 14.24 -10.94
C ALA A 331 -3.16 13.15 -11.34
N THR A 332 -1.94 13.56 -11.66
CA THR A 332 -0.88 12.67 -12.11
C THR A 332 0.44 12.96 -11.41
N GLU A 333 1.29 11.96 -11.35
CA GLU A 333 2.59 12.01 -10.67
C GLU A 333 3.62 12.88 -11.43
N MET A 334 4.28 13.77 -10.72
CA MET A 334 5.37 14.55 -11.29
C MET A 334 6.75 13.84 -11.28
N ARG A 335 6.88 12.76 -10.48
CA ARG A 335 8.14 11.99 -10.31
C ARG A 335 8.26 10.84 -11.30
N LYS A 336 7.24 10.55 -12.07
CA LYS A 336 7.11 9.43 -13.02
C LYS A 336 6.44 9.90 -14.31
N ASP A 337 6.55 9.09 -15.36
CA ASP A 337 5.82 9.29 -16.61
C ASP A 337 4.36 8.89 -16.44
N GLY A 338 3.55 9.83 -15.98
CA GLY A 338 2.11 9.69 -15.85
C GLY A 338 1.39 10.73 -16.69
N THR A 339 0.12 10.50 -17.00
CA THR A 339 -0.71 11.47 -17.70
C THR A 339 -2.17 11.36 -17.32
N VAL A 340 -2.89 12.47 -17.46
CA VAL A 340 -4.35 12.52 -17.42
C VAL A 340 -4.85 12.69 -18.85
N ALA A 341 -5.80 11.86 -19.27
CA ALA A 341 -6.50 12.00 -20.53
C ALA A 341 -8.01 12.18 -20.29
N ALA A 342 -8.62 13.11 -20.96
CA ALA A 342 -10.06 13.35 -20.93
C ALA A 342 -10.58 13.62 -22.37
N TYR A 343 -11.80 13.19 -22.66
CA TYR A 343 -12.45 13.34 -23.99
C TYR A 343 -13.97 13.41 -23.85
#